data_0b1d71724de0826ea614d97099015740
#
_entry.id   0b1d71724de0826ea614d97099015740
#
_cell.length_a   1.000
_cell.length_b   1.000
_cell.length_c   1.000
_cell.angle_alpha   90.00
_cell.angle_beta   90.00
_cell.angle_gamma   90.00
#
_symmetry.space_group_name_H-M   'P 1'
#
loop_
_entity.id
_entity.type
_entity.pdbx_description
1 polymer ?
#
loop_
_entity_poly.entity_id
_entity_poly.type
_entity_poly.pdbx_seq_one_letter_code
_entity_poly.pdbx_strand_id
1 'polypeptide(L)'
;MKEGEIMDAMKAIAQKNSLRTERDTWKRTAVCLLAAAVLPNAALWRAAGDIRQLRLEVQQAELDRNAAVRRLNALAEDIDKEQQARAAQAMAYETVSGYQYIGECVITAYCPCAECCGQWADGLTATGIPASGGIVAVDPAVIPLGSTVIIGGLEYLAADTGVDGMHIDICTNSHQEAEAFGKRTAAVWVIPGGTK
;
A
#
# COMPACT_ATOMS: atom_id res chain seq x y z
N MET A 1 -8.00 -7.71 2.37
CA MET A 1 -7.34 -8.85 3.04
C MET A 1 -6.80 -8.31 4.36
N LYS A 2 -7.20 -8.88 5.49
CA LYS A 2 -6.78 -8.37 6.83
C LYS A 2 -5.33 -8.80 7.08
N GLU A 3 -4.53 -7.93 7.67
CA GLU A 3 -3.09 -8.18 7.99
C GLU A 3 -2.86 -9.53 8.69
N GLY A 4 -3.79 -9.99 9.52
CA GLY A 4 -3.75 -11.30 10.17
C GLY A 4 -3.74 -12.48 9.20
N GLU A 5 -4.50 -12.42 8.11
CA GLU A 5 -4.57 -13.51 7.10
C GLU A 5 -3.26 -13.62 6.31
N ILE A 6 -2.57 -12.49 6.07
CA ILE A 6 -1.26 -12.47 5.40
C ILE A 6 -0.20 -13.08 6.31
N MET A 7 -0.21 -12.73 7.59
CA MET A 7 0.74 -13.23 8.58
C MET A 7 0.60 -14.75 8.77
N ASP A 8 -0.62 -15.28 8.83
CA ASP A 8 -0.88 -16.71 8.98
C ASP A 8 -0.51 -17.48 7.69
N ALA A 9 -0.76 -16.91 6.52
CA ALA A 9 -0.31 -17.49 5.26
C ALA A 9 1.22 -17.54 5.15
N MET A 10 1.94 -16.51 5.59
CA MET A 10 3.40 -16.48 5.62
C MET A 10 3.98 -17.51 6.59
N LYS A 11 3.38 -17.68 7.78
CA LYS A 11 3.77 -18.72 8.74
C LYS A 11 3.56 -20.14 8.17
N ALA A 12 2.42 -20.37 7.53
CA ALA A 12 2.12 -21.66 6.89
C ALA A 12 3.08 -22.00 5.75
N ILE A 13 3.48 -21.02 4.94
CA ILE A 13 4.49 -21.17 3.88
C ILE A 13 5.87 -21.46 4.48
N ALA A 14 6.27 -20.75 5.53
CA ALA A 14 7.55 -20.97 6.21
C ALA A 14 7.63 -22.38 6.82
N GLN A 15 6.57 -22.84 7.48
CA GLN A 15 6.47 -24.18 8.05
C GLN A 15 6.48 -25.27 6.98
N LYS A 16 5.78 -25.08 5.86
CA LYS A 16 5.76 -26.01 4.73
C LYS A 16 7.13 -26.14 4.06
N ASN A 17 7.85 -25.01 3.95
CA ASN A 17 9.22 -25.00 3.39
C ASN A 17 10.21 -25.68 4.34
N SER A 18 10.11 -25.50 5.66
CA SER A 18 10.91 -26.21 6.67
C SER A 18 10.73 -27.72 6.58
N LEU A 19 9.48 -28.20 6.57
CA LEU A 19 9.17 -29.63 6.46
C LEU A 19 9.64 -30.26 5.11
N ARG A 20 9.61 -29.46 4.04
CA ARG A 20 10.12 -29.87 2.72
C ARG A 20 11.62 -30.04 2.74
N THR A 21 12.34 -29.13 3.37
CA THR A 21 13.80 -29.15 3.53
C THR A 21 14.24 -30.33 4.38
N GLU A 22 13.58 -30.64 5.49
CA GLU A 22 13.86 -31.79 6.33
C GLU A 22 13.64 -33.12 5.58
N ARG A 23 12.50 -33.27 4.89
CA ARG A 23 12.20 -34.48 4.10
C ARG A 23 13.21 -34.72 2.98
N ASP A 24 13.67 -33.66 2.31
CA ASP A 24 14.64 -33.76 1.23
C ASP A 24 16.05 -34.09 1.78
N THR A 25 16.38 -33.63 3.00
CA THR A 25 17.61 -34.03 3.70
C THR A 25 17.63 -35.51 4.06
N TRP A 26 16.54 -36.02 4.61
CA TRP A 26 16.41 -37.46 4.95
C TRP A 26 16.49 -38.36 3.73
N LYS A 27 15.84 -38.01 2.62
CA LYS A 27 15.91 -38.76 1.36
C LYS A 27 17.34 -38.81 0.80
N ARG A 28 18.05 -37.68 0.81
CA ARG A 28 19.44 -37.62 0.35
C ARG A 28 20.37 -38.43 1.23
N THR A 29 20.19 -38.40 2.56
CA THR A 29 21.00 -39.20 3.49
C THR A 29 20.75 -40.71 3.29
N ALA A 30 19.51 -41.12 3.10
CA ALA A 30 19.14 -42.54 2.86
C ALA A 30 19.74 -43.04 1.53
N VAL A 31 19.66 -42.24 0.46
CA VAL A 31 20.26 -42.62 -0.84
C VAL A 31 21.80 -42.70 -0.73
N CYS A 32 22.44 -41.83 0.02
CA CYS A 32 23.89 -41.88 0.25
C CYS A 32 24.29 -43.09 1.05
N LEU A 33 23.54 -43.52 2.06
CA LEU A 33 23.82 -44.73 2.86
C LEU A 33 23.66 -46.00 2.04
N LEU A 34 22.65 -46.07 1.14
CA LEU A 34 22.48 -47.21 0.22
C LEU A 34 23.59 -47.26 -0.84
N ALA A 35 24.01 -46.14 -1.37
CA ALA A 35 25.11 -46.07 -2.32
C ALA A 35 26.46 -46.47 -1.69
N ALA A 36 26.67 -46.12 -0.42
CA ALA A 36 27.89 -46.46 0.34
C ALA A 36 28.08 -47.99 0.52
N ALA A 37 26.97 -48.75 0.52
CA ALA A 37 27.02 -50.21 0.66
C ALA A 37 27.38 -50.98 -0.64
N VAL A 38 27.31 -50.30 -1.80
CA VAL A 38 27.39 -50.94 -3.11
C VAL A 38 28.55 -50.44 -4.00
N LEU A 39 29.13 -49.29 -3.73
CA LEU A 39 30.15 -48.68 -4.59
C LEU A 39 31.58 -48.99 -4.15
N PRO A 40 32.54 -49.17 -5.12
CA PRO A 40 33.98 -49.32 -4.80
C PRO A 40 34.51 -48.06 -4.11
N ASN A 41 35.55 -48.21 -3.27
CA ASN A 41 36.11 -47.16 -2.41
C ASN A 41 36.34 -45.82 -3.07
N ALA A 42 36.73 -45.74 -4.35
CA ALA A 42 36.90 -44.48 -5.08
C ALA A 42 35.63 -43.70 -5.31
N ALA A 43 34.50 -44.37 -5.51
CA ALA A 43 33.17 -43.72 -5.67
C ALA A 43 32.66 -43.20 -4.33
N LEU A 44 32.97 -43.85 -3.21
CA LEU A 44 32.61 -43.38 -1.86
C LEU A 44 33.35 -42.07 -1.50
N TRP A 45 34.61 -41.92 -1.88
CA TRP A 45 35.35 -40.68 -1.65
C TRP A 45 34.80 -39.51 -2.49
N ARG A 46 34.37 -39.76 -3.73
CA ARG A 46 33.71 -38.73 -4.57
C ARG A 46 32.39 -38.33 -3.98
N ALA A 47 31.55 -39.29 -3.63
CA ALA A 47 30.23 -39.00 -3.00
C ALA A 47 30.38 -38.23 -1.67
N ALA A 48 31.37 -38.54 -0.85
CA ALA A 48 31.69 -37.81 0.37
C ALA A 48 32.15 -36.36 0.09
N GLY A 49 32.86 -36.12 -1.00
CA GLY A 49 33.24 -34.79 -1.47
C GLY A 49 32.05 -33.97 -1.89
N ASP A 50 31.14 -34.55 -2.71
CA ASP A 50 29.95 -33.92 -3.19
C ASP A 50 28.98 -33.57 -2.05
N ILE A 51 28.84 -34.46 -1.04
CA ILE A 51 28.04 -34.19 0.15
C ILE A 51 28.60 -33.00 0.95
N ARG A 52 29.95 -32.94 1.07
CA ARG A 52 30.60 -31.82 1.77
C ARG A 52 30.35 -30.50 1.05
N GLN A 53 30.46 -30.49 -0.28
CA GLN A 53 30.16 -29.33 -1.11
C GLN A 53 28.72 -28.86 -0.99
N LEU A 54 27.78 -29.77 -1.13
CA LEU A 54 26.34 -29.51 -0.96
C LEU A 54 26.00 -28.96 0.43
N ARG A 55 26.68 -29.44 1.48
CA ARG A 55 26.48 -28.86 2.82
C ARG A 55 26.96 -27.41 2.92
N LEU A 56 28.08 -27.09 2.30
CA LEU A 56 28.59 -25.70 2.27
C LEU A 56 27.65 -24.78 1.49
N GLU A 57 27.13 -25.25 0.35
CA GLU A 57 26.16 -24.50 -0.46
C GLU A 57 24.85 -24.25 0.31
N VAL A 58 24.32 -25.25 1.00
CA VAL A 58 23.13 -25.11 1.85
C VAL A 58 23.38 -24.13 2.98
N GLN A 59 24.52 -24.24 3.64
CA GLN A 59 24.89 -23.34 4.73
C GLN A 59 25.04 -21.91 4.25
N GLN A 60 25.63 -21.69 3.08
CA GLN A 60 25.73 -20.36 2.47
C GLN A 60 24.34 -19.81 2.10
N ALA A 61 23.48 -20.61 1.49
CA ALA A 61 22.13 -20.22 1.15
C ALA A 61 21.27 -19.84 2.40
N GLU A 62 21.49 -20.54 3.53
CA GLU A 62 20.85 -20.20 4.80
C GLU A 62 21.35 -18.86 5.36
N LEU A 63 22.64 -18.58 5.26
CA LEU A 63 23.22 -17.30 5.67
C LEU A 63 22.67 -16.15 4.82
N ASP A 64 22.61 -16.32 3.50
CA ASP A 64 22.09 -15.33 2.56
C ASP A 64 20.61 -15.07 2.79
N ARG A 65 19.82 -16.11 3.01
CA ARG A 65 18.40 -16.00 3.38
C ARG A 65 18.21 -15.20 4.67
N ASN A 66 18.99 -15.53 5.71
CA ASN A 66 18.91 -14.85 6.99
C ASN A 66 19.34 -13.37 6.89
N ALA A 67 20.31 -13.07 6.03
CA ALA A 67 20.69 -11.69 5.72
C ALA A 67 19.57 -10.93 5.00
N ALA A 68 18.89 -11.56 4.04
CA ALA A 68 17.77 -10.98 3.33
C ALA A 68 16.57 -10.70 4.28
N VAL A 69 16.25 -11.64 5.17
CA VAL A 69 15.20 -11.45 6.20
C VAL A 69 15.52 -10.27 7.12
N ARG A 70 16.78 -10.15 7.58
CA ARG A 70 17.18 -9.00 8.41
C ARG A 70 17.02 -7.66 7.66
N ARG A 71 17.34 -7.61 6.36
CA ARG A 71 17.14 -6.39 5.54
C ARG A 71 15.67 -6.04 5.40
N LEU A 72 14.80 -7.03 5.18
CA LEU A 72 13.36 -6.82 5.09
C LEU A 72 12.78 -6.29 6.40
N ASN A 73 13.19 -6.84 7.54
CA ASN A 73 12.74 -6.37 8.84
C ASN A 73 13.20 -4.93 9.12
N ALA A 74 14.43 -4.59 8.80
CA ALA A 74 14.93 -3.23 8.93
C ALA A 74 14.14 -2.24 8.05
N LEU A 75 13.82 -2.64 6.81
CA LEU A 75 13.02 -1.81 5.91
C LEU A 75 11.58 -1.62 6.44
N ALA A 76 10.99 -2.65 7.01
CA ALA A 76 9.67 -2.57 7.65
C ALA A 76 9.67 -1.61 8.84
N GLU A 77 10.69 -1.68 9.70
CA GLU A 77 10.85 -0.74 10.83
C GLU A 77 11.03 0.72 10.37
N ASP A 78 11.73 0.95 9.26
CA ASP A 78 11.91 2.29 8.72
C ASP A 78 10.60 2.84 8.12
N ILE A 79 9.80 2.00 7.46
CA ILE A 79 8.46 2.37 6.97
C ILE A 79 7.53 2.72 8.13
N ASP A 80 7.52 1.91 9.19
CA ASP A 80 6.70 2.18 10.38
C ASP A 80 7.08 3.50 11.05
N LYS A 81 8.37 3.80 11.17
CA LYS A 81 8.85 5.07 11.72
C LYS A 81 8.41 6.27 10.86
N GLU A 82 8.50 6.13 9.54
CA GLU A 82 8.07 7.19 8.63
C GLU A 82 6.56 7.43 8.71
N GLN A 83 5.76 6.38 8.81
CA GLN A 83 4.30 6.48 8.99
C GLN A 83 3.95 7.14 10.34
N GLN A 84 4.63 6.77 11.42
CA GLN A 84 4.44 7.40 12.74
C GLN A 84 4.84 8.89 12.73
N ALA A 85 5.93 9.24 12.06
CA ALA A 85 6.36 10.63 11.92
C ALA A 85 5.35 11.46 11.12
N ARG A 86 4.80 10.92 10.03
CA ARG A 86 3.75 11.58 9.24
C ARG A 86 2.46 11.75 10.05
N ALA A 87 2.06 10.74 10.82
CA ALA A 87 0.89 10.82 11.69
C ALA A 87 1.06 11.87 12.80
N ALA A 88 2.25 11.93 13.43
CA ALA A 88 2.57 12.94 14.43
C ALA A 88 2.59 14.36 13.84
N GLN A 89 3.09 14.52 12.61
CA GLN A 89 3.08 15.78 11.88
C GLN A 89 1.66 16.24 11.55
N ALA A 90 0.80 15.30 11.13
CA ALA A 90 -0.62 15.56 10.85
C ALA A 90 -1.35 16.04 12.10
N MET A 91 -1.16 15.36 13.25
CA MET A 91 -1.75 15.74 14.54
C MET A 91 -1.24 17.13 15.03
N ALA A 92 0.05 17.42 14.84
CA ALA A 92 0.60 18.71 15.20
C ALA A 92 0.02 19.86 14.33
N TYR A 93 -0.21 19.58 13.05
CA TYR A 93 -0.84 20.54 12.13
C TYR A 93 -2.31 20.80 12.50
N GLU A 94 -3.06 19.77 12.87
CA GLU A 94 -4.43 19.85 13.36
C GLU A 94 -4.55 20.77 14.58
N THR A 95 -3.62 20.63 15.54
CA THR A 95 -3.66 21.40 16.80
C THR A 95 -3.36 22.89 16.60
N VAL A 96 -2.56 23.25 15.59
CA VAL A 96 -2.10 24.64 15.37
C VAL A 96 -3.00 25.40 14.41
N SER A 97 -3.63 24.73 13.43
CA SER A 97 -4.32 25.39 12.30
C SER A 97 -5.84 25.22 12.28
N GLY A 98 -6.41 24.43 13.18
CA GLY A 98 -7.86 24.11 13.17
C GLY A 98 -8.28 23.17 12.02
N TYR A 99 -7.31 22.56 11.34
CA TYR A 99 -7.56 21.54 10.31
C TYR A 99 -7.69 20.17 10.94
N GLN A 100 -8.71 19.42 10.56
CA GLN A 100 -8.93 18.05 10.97
C GLN A 100 -8.37 17.10 9.89
N TYR A 101 -7.43 16.22 10.23
CA TYR A 101 -6.97 15.16 9.35
C TYR A 101 -8.05 14.09 9.22
N ILE A 102 -8.50 13.80 7.99
CA ILE A 102 -9.52 12.79 7.73
C ILE A 102 -8.95 11.48 7.17
N GLY A 103 -7.71 11.46 6.71
CA GLY A 103 -7.03 10.26 6.18
C GLY A 103 -6.51 10.42 4.77
N GLU A 104 -6.12 9.30 4.18
CA GLU A 104 -5.76 9.18 2.77
C GLU A 104 -7.02 9.00 1.93
N CYS A 105 -7.25 9.92 0.99
CA CYS A 105 -8.39 9.87 0.08
C CYS A 105 -7.95 9.55 -1.34
N VAL A 106 -8.84 8.92 -2.09
CA VAL A 106 -8.73 8.83 -3.54
C VAL A 106 -9.09 10.18 -4.13
N ILE A 107 -8.22 10.73 -4.98
CA ILE A 107 -8.42 12.01 -5.64
C ILE A 107 -8.52 11.78 -7.14
N THR A 108 -9.60 12.26 -7.73
CA THR A 108 -9.84 12.32 -9.18
C THR A 108 -10.16 13.76 -9.59
N ALA A 109 -10.45 13.98 -10.85
CA ALA A 109 -10.85 15.29 -11.33
C ALA A 109 -12.01 15.18 -12.35
N TYR A 110 -12.89 16.17 -12.35
CA TYR A 110 -13.99 16.31 -13.28
C TYR A 110 -14.08 17.72 -13.84
N CYS A 111 -14.83 17.93 -14.91
CA CYS A 111 -15.23 19.25 -15.38
C CYS A 111 -16.77 19.31 -15.57
N PRO A 112 -17.39 20.48 -15.57
CA PRO A 112 -18.86 20.61 -15.71
C PRO A 112 -19.35 20.36 -17.13
N CYS A 113 -18.77 19.41 -17.87
CA CYS A 113 -19.20 19.04 -19.22
C CYS A 113 -20.13 17.84 -19.21
N ALA A 114 -20.84 17.61 -20.32
CA ALA A 114 -21.77 16.50 -20.46
C ALA A 114 -21.11 15.11 -20.36
N GLU A 115 -19.83 15.00 -20.69
CA GLU A 115 -19.09 13.73 -20.56
C GLU A 115 -18.77 13.38 -19.10
N CYS A 116 -18.45 14.37 -18.24
CA CYS A 116 -18.19 14.16 -16.83
C CYS A 116 -19.48 14.12 -15.99
N CYS A 117 -20.41 15.04 -16.24
CA CYS A 117 -21.60 15.28 -15.38
C CYS A 117 -22.91 14.73 -15.97
N GLY A 118 -22.90 14.24 -17.23
CA GLY A 118 -24.10 13.68 -17.86
C GLY A 118 -25.28 14.64 -17.83
N GLN A 119 -26.40 14.21 -17.23
CA GLN A 119 -27.62 15.02 -17.11
C GLN A 119 -27.49 16.23 -16.14
N TRP A 120 -26.42 16.27 -15.34
CA TRP A 120 -26.15 17.33 -14.36
C TRP A 120 -25.16 18.37 -14.87
N ALA A 121 -24.89 18.39 -16.18
CA ALA A 121 -23.97 19.34 -16.81
C ALA A 121 -24.64 20.72 -17.03
N ASP A 122 -25.20 21.28 -15.98
CA ASP A 122 -25.82 22.62 -15.98
C ASP A 122 -24.81 23.73 -15.55
N GLY A 123 -23.58 23.35 -15.25
CA GLY A 123 -22.54 24.25 -14.82
C GLY A 123 -22.63 24.68 -13.36
N LEU A 124 -23.51 24.07 -12.57
CA LEU A 124 -23.69 24.35 -11.14
C LEU A 124 -23.26 23.16 -10.31
N THR A 125 -22.81 23.42 -9.09
CA THR A 125 -22.54 22.42 -8.06
C THR A 125 -23.81 22.04 -7.28
N ALA A 126 -23.74 21.00 -6.46
CA ALA A 126 -24.83 20.61 -5.57
C ALA A 126 -25.24 21.72 -4.60
N THR A 127 -24.38 22.68 -4.28
CA THR A 127 -24.69 23.88 -3.47
C THR A 127 -25.22 25.03 -4.29
N GLY A 128 -25.35 24.90 -5.62
CA GLY A 128 -25.90 25.90 -6.50
C GLY A 128 -24.97 27.04 -6.89
N ILE A 129 -23.67 26.89 -6.64
CA ILE A 129 -22.65 27.84 -7.12
C ILE A 129 -22.04 27.35 -8.44
N PRO A 130 -21.48 28.25 -9.28
CA PRO A 130 -20.83 27.83 -10.52
C PRO A 130 -19.70 26.82 -10.29
N ALA A 131 -19.74 25.71 -11.01
CA ALA A 131 -18.69 24.68 -10.96
C ALA A 131 -17.44 25.21 -11.69
N SER A 132 -16.37 25.43 -10.94
CA SER A 132 -15.11 26.00 -11.45
C SER A 132 -13.91 25.50 -10.61
N GLY A 133 -12.70 25.82 -11.04
CA GLY A 133 -11.50 25.49 -10.26
C GLY A 133 -11.57 25.99 -8.81
N GLY A 134 -10.99 25.24 -7.89
CA GLY A 134 -11.04 25.53 -6.45
C GLY A 134 -12.24 24.89 -5.72
N ILE A 135 -13.07 24.10 -6.41
CA ILE A 135 -14.18 23.34 -5.85
C ILE A 135 -13.87 21.84 -5.89
N VAL A 136 -14.40 21.13 -4.91
CA VAL A 136 -14.37 19.67 -4.88
C VAL A 136 -15.76 19.09 -4.64
N ALA A 137 -16.02 17.96 -5.30
CA ALA A 137 -17.12 17.06 -4.98
C ALA A 137 -16.67 16.09 -3.90
N VAL A 138 -17.52 15.88 -2.91
CA VAL A 138 -17.27 15.06 -1.72
C VAL A 138 -18.48 14.23 -1.36
N ASP A 139 -18.29 13.20 -0.53
CA ASP A 139 -19.37 12.55 0.19
C ASP A 139 -19.74 13.41 1.42
N PRO A 140 -20.97 13.98 1.48
CA PRO A 140 -21.37 14.82 2.60
C PRO A 140 -21.45 14.11 3.95
N ALA A 141 -21.48 12.76 3.96
CA ALA A 141 -21.40 11.96 5.18
C ALA A 141 -19.99 11.93 5.77
N VAL A 142 -18.95 12.21 4.96
CA VAL A 142 -17.55 12.24 5.36
C VAL A 142 -17.06 13.68 5.53
N ILE A 143 -17.34 14.54 4.54
CA ILE A 143 -16.93 15.94 4.52
C ILE A 143 -18.19 16.80 4.32
N PRO A 144 -18.63 17.56 5.33
CA PRO A 144 -19.80 18.42 5.21
C PRO A 144 -19.62 19.47 4.09
N LEU A 145 -20.66 19.71 3.29
CA LEU A 145 -20.63 20.78 2.31
C LEU A 145 -20.41 22.15 2.98
N GLY A 146 -19.67 23.01 2.33
CA GLY A 146 -19.21 24.30 2.87
C GLY A 146 -17.89 24.20 3.65
N SER A 147 -17.32 23.03 3.81
CA SER A 147 -16.01 22.85 4.43
C SER A 147 -14.88 23.30 3.50
N THR A 148 -13.78 23.77 4.06
CA THR A 148 -12.52 23.93 3.33
C THR A 148 -11.73 22.64 3.37
N VAL A 149 -11.37 22.12 2.21
CA VAL A 149 -10.61 20.87 2.02
C VAL A 149 -9.21 21.20 1.54
N ILE A 150 -8.18 20.62 2.18
CA ILE A 150 -6.79 20.82 1.80
C ILE A 150 -6.21 19.55 1.25
N ILE A 151 -5.70 19.63 0.02
CA ILE A 151 -5.08 18.54 -0.73
C ILE A 151 -3.76 19.04 -1.30
N GLY A 152 -2.64 18.40 -0.92
CA GLY A 152 -1.32 18.80 -1.42
C GLY A 152 -0.92 20.25 -1.10
N GLY A 153 -1.47 20.84 -0.02
CA GLY A 153 -1.23 22.23 0.38
C GLY A 153 -2.08 23.27 -0.34
N LEU A 154 -3.03 22.85 -1.19
CA LEU A 154 -3.99 23.72 -1.85
C LEU A 154 -5.35 23.61 -1.16
N GLU A 155 -6.04 24.76 -1.05
CA GLU A 155 -7.38 24.85 -0.45
C GLU A 155 -8.45 24.76 -1.51
N TYR A 156 -9.50 23.99 -1.21
CA TYR A 156 -10.68 23.76 -2.04
C TYR A 156 -11.94 23.95 -1.21
N LEU A 157 -13.01 24.36 -1.84
CA LEU A 157 -14.34 24.41 -1.22
C LEU A 157 -15.11 23.10 -1.52
N ALA A 158 -15.57 22.38 -0.50
CA ALA A 158 -16.49 21.28 -0.63
C ALA A 158 -17.89 21.80 -0.98
N ALA A 159 -18.21 21.89 -2.27
CA ALA A 159 -19.45 22.49 -2.74
C ALA A 159 -20.25 21.57 -3.68
N ASP A 160 -19.70 20.41 -4.01
CA ASP A 160 -20.34 19.48 -4.93
C ASP A 160 -20.39 18.07 -4.34
N THR A 161 -21.17 17.20 -4.99
CA THR A 161 -21.40 15.80 -4.61
C THR A 161 -21.25 14.90 -5.84
N GLY A 162 -21.37 13.58 -5.63
CA GLY A 162 -21.30 12.61 -6.73
C GLY A 162 -20.20 11.58 -6.56
N VAL A 163 -19.50 11.62 -5.40
CA VAL A 163 -18.55 10.61 -4.96
C VAL A 163 -18.96 10.05 -3.61
N ASP A 164 -18.48 8.85 -3.28
CA ASP A 164 -18.80 8.16 -2.04
C ASP A 164 -17.55 7.91 -1.17
N GLY A 165 -17.72 8.00 0.15
CA GLY A 165 -16.70 7.66 1.15
C GLY A 165 -15.47 8.56 1.07
N MET A 166 -14.29 7.93 1.13
CA MET A 166 -12.97 8.62 1.09
C MET A 166 -12.51 8.91 -0.35
N HIS A 167 -13.42 9.44 -1.16
CA HIS A 167 -13.16 9.86 -2.53
C HIS A 167 -13.50 11.34 -2.68
N ILE A 168 -12.62 12.09 -3.35
CA ILE A 168 -12.78 13.51 -3.62
C ILE A 168 -12.52 13.75 -5.11
N ASP A 169 -13.39 14.52 -5.75
CA ASP A 169 -13.29 14.84 -7.17
C ASP A 169 -13.07 16.34 -7.35
N ILE A 170 -11.92 16.71 -7.92
CA ILE A 170 -11.52 18.12 -8.07
C ILE A 170 -12.14 18.68 -9.35
N CYS A 171 -12.87 19.79 -9.24
CA CYS A 171 -13.41 20.49 -10.39
C CYS A 171 -12.25 21.18 -11.17
N THR A 172 -12.17 20.89 -12.46
CA THR A 172 -11.22 21.50 -13.40
C THR A 172 -11.94 22.32 -14.45
N ASN A 173 -11.18 23.15 -15.19
CA ASN A 173 -11.77 24.04 -16.19
C ASN A 173 -12.05 23.34 -17.54
N SER A 174 -11.47 22.17 -17.77
CA SER A 174 -11.63 21.45 -19.04
C SER A 174 -11.60 19.94 -18.86
N HIS A 175 -12.26 19.21 -19.78
CA HIS A 175 -12.24 17.76 -19.82
C HIS A 175 -10.82 17.20 -19.96
N GLN A 176 -9.99 17.82 -20.79
CA GLN A 176 -8.62 17.43 -20.99
C GLN A 176 -7.78 17.52 -19.69
N GLU A 177 -8.00 18.55 -18.87
CA GLU A 177 -7.35 18.65 -17.55
C GLU A 177 -7.82 17.55 -16.60
N ALA A 178 -9.12 17.25 -16.58
CA ALA A 178 -9.69 16.17 -15.78
C ALA A 178 -9.08 14.81 -16.15
N GLU A 179 -9.01 14.47 -17.44
CA GLU A 179 -8.40 13.25 -17.93
C GLU A 179 -6.91 13.17 -17.60
N ALA A 180 -6.16 14.25 -17.81
CA ALA A 180 -4.73 14.32 -17.52
C ALA A 180 -4.41 14.19 -16.03
N PHE A 181 -5.33 14.60 -15.16
CA PHE A 181 -5.18 14.47 -13.70
C PHE A 181 -5.12 13.00 -13.28
N GLY A 182 -6.00 12.18 -13.83
CA GLY A 182 -6.11 10.75 -13.53
C GLY A 182 -6.55 10.49 -12.08
N LYS A 183 -6.17 9.31 -11.56
CA LYS A 183 -6.49 8.87 -10.19
C LYS A 183 -5.24 8.87 -9.34
N ARG A 184 -5.32 9.49 -8.16
CA ARG A 184 -4.19 9.61 -7.20
C ARG A 184 -4.69 9.32 -5.79
N THR A 185 -3.77 9.16 -4.84
CA THR A 185 -4.07 9.10 -3.41
C THR A 185 -3.32 10.23 -2.71
N ALA A 186 -3.98 10.93 -1.82
CA ALA A 186 -3.36 12.02 -1.06
C ALA A 186 -3.96 12.12 0.36
N ALA A 187 -3.13 12.60 1.29
CA ALA A 187 -3.55 12.98 2.62
C ALA A 187 -4.42 14.24 2.55
N VAL A 188 -5.54 14.22 3.28
CA VAL A 188 -6.56 15.29 3.25
C VAL A 188 -6.84 15.82 4.64
N TRP A 189 -6.90 17.15 4.72
CA TRP A 189 -7.33 17.88 5.93
C TRP A 189 -8.57 18.70 5.61
N VAL A 190 -9.40 18.91 6.61
CA VAL A 190 -10.66 19.64 6.48
C VAL A 190 -10.82 20.65 7.60
N ILE A 191 -11.21 21.88 7.27
CA ILE A 191 -11.82 22.81 8.22
C ILE A 191 -13.34 22.69 8.00
N PRO A 192 -14.10 22.17 8.98
CA PRO A 192 -15.55 22.11 8.84
C PRO A 192 -16.15 23.48 8.59
N GLY A 193 -16.95 23.62 7.54
CA GLY A 193 -17.71 24.84 7.32
C GLY A 193 -18.66 25.08 8.48
N GLY A 194 -18.70 26.29 8.99
CA GLY A 194 -19.69 26.66 10.00
C GLY A 194 -21.08 26.50 9.44
N THR A 195 -21.91 25.66 10.05
CA THR A 195 -23.36 25.63 9.82
C THR A 195 -23.90 27.02 10.14
N LYS A 196 -24.30 27.78 9.08
CA LYS A 196 -25.15 28.97 9.26
C LYS A 196 -26.54 28.54 9.54
#